data_0dab1f282d4d95af39228d0e95f08f68
#
_entry.id   0dab1f282d4d95af39228d0e95f08f68
#
_cell.length_a   1.000
_cell.length_b   1.000
_cell.length_c   1.000
_cell.angle_alpha   90.00
_cell.angle_beta   90.00
_cell.angle_gamma   90.00
#
_symmetry.space_group_name_H-M   'P 1'
#
loop_
_entity.id
_entity.type
_entity.pdbx_description
1 polymer ?
#
loop_
_entity_poly.entity_id
_entity_poly.type
_entity_poly.pdbx_seq_one_letter_code
_entity_poly.pdbx_strand_id
1 'polypeptide(L)'
;MGSPKIHFNINNLSFNKIIVLVLLLSASINAQQIQRTEPPFWYAGMHNPELQIMFYGKNIAQNEISVSNGIVINNIQRTENPNYVFVTIDTKNIPASELVFSFSKNKKVAFTKKYSLKQRRENSAQRKSFDSSDMMYLLMPDRFANGNPNNDSDKLVTEKADKPLPNGRHGGDIDGIIKNLDYLEKLGVTALWTTPLCEDNDAVNSYHGYAQSDVYKIDPRYGTNEEYVRLSAELKKRNMKLVKDYVTNHWGAEHWMYKDLPTYDWVHQFPGYSQSNYRMTAQFDTNASAIDAKNCMDGWFVPSMPDLNQSNPLVLNYLTQNAIWWIEYADLDGFRVDTYSYNDKVGIAKWTKAITDEYPNFNIVGEVWMHDQAQMSYWQKDSPISAIQSYNSYLPSVMDFTLHDAFGNVFNEDNASWNDGMIKVYDNFTNDFLYANTDNLLTFVENHDTGRFNHIYKNDFKKYQMAMTLIATVRGIPQTYYGSEIGMAGDKGKGDADIRQDFPGGWAGDTNNAFSESGRTEEQNKFFDFTSKLFQWRKGKSVIHSGKMTHYIPENNVYVYFRYNDKETVMVVINNAAETKTFKTNRFQENIKNFKSGKDVLTGKAVDLKNEISLDGKSVLILELN
;
A
#
# COMPACT_ATOMS: atom_id res chain seq x y z
N MET A 1 77.71 -19.63 22.89
CA MET A 1 76.99 -18.47 23.38
C MET A 1 75.56 -18.94 23.59
N GLY A 2 75.14 -19.02 24.86
CA GLY A 2 73.93 -19.76 25.26
C GLY A 2 72.67 -19.01 25.09
N SER A 3 71.62 -19.72 24.63
CA SER A 3 70.22 -19.26 24.63
C SER A 3 69.61 -19.48 26.03
N PRO A 4 68.87 -18.55 26.58
CA PRO A 4 68.16 -18.72 27.83
C PRO A 4 66.89 -19.55 27.65
N LYS A 5 66.78 -20.64 28.40
CA LYS A 5 65.54 -21.42 28.56
C LYS A 5 64.64 -20.67 29.53
N ILE A 6 63.45 -20.20 29.04
CA ILE A 6 62.40 -19.68 29.89
C ILE A 6 61.59 -20.88 30.42
N HIS A 7 61.67 -21.14 31.71
CA HIS A 7 60.80 -22.08 32.42
C HIS A 7 59.48 -21.34 32.77
N PHE A 8 58.38 -21.75 32.16
CA PHE A 8 57.02 -21.35 32.62
C PHE A 8 56.66 -22.23 33.85
N ASN A 9 56.48 -21.57 34.96
CA ASN A 9 56.08 -22.21 36.22
C ASN A 9 54.51 -22.25 36.25
N ILE A 10 53.94 -23.45 36.02
CA ILE A 10 52.49 -23.68 36.00
C ILE A 10 52.00 -24.12 37.40
N ASN A 11 52.33 -23.43 38.44
CA ASN A 11 51.82 -23.73 39.77
C ASN A 11 51.47 -22.43 40.48
N ASN A 12 50.21 -21.92 40.22
CA ASN A 12 49.40 -21.10 41.14
C ASN A 12 48.18 -20.51 40.45
N LEU A 13 47.39 -21.34 39.77
CA LEU A 13 45.97 -20.98 39.50
C LEU A 13 45.14 -21.65 40.58
N SER A 14 44.68 -20.88 41.58
CA SER A 14 43.86 -21.41 42.65
C SER A 14 42.60 -22.07 42.09
N PHE A 15 42.23 -23.23 42.61
CA PHE A 15 41.06 -24.03 42.22
C PHE A 15 39.77 -23.18 42.11
N ASN A 16 39.65 -22.11 42.91
CA ASN A 16 38.56 -21.13 42.88
C ASN A 16 38.50 -20.28 41.60
N LYS A 17 39.64 -19.97 40.96
CA LYS A 17 39.65 -19.22 39.68
C LYS A 17 39.20 -20.06 38.49
N ILE A 18 39.47 -21.36 38.51
CA ILE A 18 39.03 -22.33 37.51
C ILE A 18 37.51 -22.56 37.63
N ILE A 19 36.97 -22.66 38.86
CA ILE A 19 35.54 -22.80 39.12
C ILE A 19 34.78 -21.54 38.68
N VAL A 20 35.30 -20.33 38.92
CA VAL A 20 34.71 -19.08 38.47
C VAL A 20 34.74 -18.95 36.94
N LEU A 21 35.83 -19.39 36.28
CA LEU A 21 35.95 -19.38 34.83
C LEU A 21 34.99 -20.38 34.17
N VAL A 22 34.80 -21.58 34.75
CA VAL A 22 33.85 -22.60 34.30
C VAL A 22 32.40 -22.16 34.54
N LEU A 23 32.10 -21.46 35.65
CA LEU A 23 30.79 -20.87 35.93
C LEU A 23 30.49 -19.68 35.01
N LEU A 24 31.47 -18.85 34.65
CA LEU A 24 31.31 -17.77 33.68
C LEU A 24 31.13 -18.29 32.23
N LEU A 25 31.81 -19.38 31.87
CA LEU A 25 31.63 -20.05 30.58
C LEU A 25 30.27 -20.78 30.50
N SER A 26 29.77 -21.36 31.59
CA SER A 26 28.45 -21.99 31.64
C SER A 26 27.30 -20.94 31.63
N ALA A 27 27.52 -19.74 32.20
CA ALA A 27 26.57 -18.65 32.14
C ALA A 27 26.47 -18.04 30.73
N SER A 28 27.53 -18.11 29.92
CA SER A 28 27.52 -17.58 28.54
C SER A 28 26.82 -18.49 27.53
N ILE A 29 26.57 -19.75 27.83
CA ILE A 29 25.95 -20.73 26.94
C ILE A 29 24.41 -20.65 27.01
N ASN A 30 23.84 -20.07 28.05
CA ASN A 30 22.38 -20.01 28.26
C ASN A 30 21.72 -18.71 27.77
N ALA A 31 22.46 -17.75 27.20
CA ALA A 31 21.95 -16.41 26.94
C ALA A 31 21.22 -16.23 25.58
N GLN A 32 21.09 -17.27 24.74
CA GLN A 32 20.59 -17.09 23.37
C GLN A 32 19.72 -18.26 22.88
N GLN A 33 18.67 -18.62 23.60
CA GLN A 33 17.82 -19.73 23.16
C GLN A 33 16.64 -19.27 22.26
N ILE A 34 16.07 -18.08 22.48
CA ILE A 34 15.06 -17.52 21.60
C ILE A 34 15.63 -16.30 20.90
N GLN A 35 15.80 -16.41 19.59
CA GLN A 35 16.32 -15.36 18.74
C GLN A 35 15.21 -14.43 18.26
N ARG A 36 14.03 -14.99 17.94
CA ARG A 36 12.85 -14.24 17.50
C ARG A 36 11.58 -14.77 18.15
N THR A 37 10.63 -13.87 18.33
CA THR A 37 9.26 -14.17 18.78
C THR A 37 8.34 -13.32 17.92
N GLU A 38 7.41 -13.93 17.19
CA GLU A 38 6.53 -13.23 16.28
C GLU A 38 5.08 -13.73 16.40
N PRO A 39 4.10 -12.81 16.50
CA PRO A 39 4.26 -11.36 16.64
C PRO A 39 5.13 -10.97 17.84
N PRO A 40 5.86 -9.82 17.81
CA PRO A 40 6.75 -9.42 18.92
C PRO A 40 6.01 -9.21 20.26
N PHE A 41 4.75 -8.84 20.18
CA PHE A 41 3.76 -8.69 21.26
C PHE A 41 2.37 -8.70 20.63
N TRP A 42 1.33 -8.79 21.47
CA TRP A 42 -0.06 -8.76 20.99
C TRP A 42 -0.94 -7.83 21.82
N TYR A 43 -2.23 -7.81 21.51
CA TYR A 43 -3.20 -6.96 22.21
C TYR A 43 -4.30 -7.78 22.84
N ALA A 44 -4.76 -7.37 24.03
CA ALA A 44 -5.93 -7.93 24.69
C ALA A 44 -7.23 -7.44 24.03
N GLY A 45 -8.26 -8.28 24.03
CA GLY A 45 -9.59 -7.89 23.55
C GLY A 45 -9.74 -7.88 22.03
N MET A 46 -8.94 -8.69 21.33
CA MET A 46 -9.14 -8.95 19.88
C MET A 46 -10.41 -9.75 19.66
N HIS A 47 -11.05 -9.54 18.51
CA HIS A 47 -12.26 -10.28 18.12
C HIS A 47 -11.97 -11.79 17.99
N ASN A 48 -10.88 -12.13 17.30
CA ASN A 48 -10.35 -13.50 17.32
C ASN A 48 -9.46 -13.67 18.56
N PRO A 49 -9.86 -14.48 19.56
CA PRO A 49 -9.08 -14.69 20.76
C PRO A 49 -7.90 -15.66 20.59
N GLU A 50 -7.83 -16.38 19.47
CA GLU A 50 -6.72 -17.30 19.20
C GLU A 50 -5.48 -16.54 18.75
N LEU A 51 -4.42 -16.62 19.54
CA LEU A 51 -3.11 -16.05 19.24
C LEU A 51 -2.10 -17.15 19.03
N GLN A 52 -1.53 -17.23 17.84
CA GLN A 52 -0.40 -18.12 17.53
C GLN A 52 0.91 -17.35 17.63
N ILE A 53 1.78 -17.77 18.54
CA ILE A 53 3.10 -17.17 18.74
C ILE A 53 4.16 -18.12 18.18
N MET A 54 4.93 -17.63 17.24
CA MET A 54 6.11 -18.32 16.73
C MET A 54 7.31 -17.99 17.62
N PHE A 55 7.99 -19.02 18.10
CA PHE A 55 9.29 -18.91 18.73
C PHE A 55 10.34 -19.54 17.81
N TYR A 56 11.40 -18.79 17.56
CA TYR A 56 12.53 -19.23 16.75
C TYR A 56 13.83 -19.19 17.56
N GLY A 57 14.61 -20.24 17.47
CA GLY A 57 15.90 -20.38 18.10
C GLY A 57 16.44 -21.80 17.95
N LYS A 58 17.75 -21.99 18.10
CA LYS A 58 18.39 -23.28 17.83
C LYS A 58 17.76 -24.43 18.63
N ASN A 59 17.15 -25.39 17.90
CA ASN A 59 16.48 -26.58 18.47
C ASN A 59 15.39 -26.27 19.50
N ILE A 60 14.70 -25.13 19.38
CA ILE A 60 13.67 -24.66 20.33
C ILE A 60 12.51 -25.67 20.47
N ALA A 61 12.18 -26.39 19.38
CA ALA A 61 11.09 -27.36 19.35
C ALA A 61 11.30 -28.58 20.28
N GLN A 62 12.52 -28.80 20.75
CA GLN A 62 12.82 -29.94 21.66
C GLN A 62 12.32 -29.71 23.11
N ASN A 63 11.87 -28.50 23.43
CA ASN A 63 11.41 -28.17 24.78
C ASN A 63 9.91 -28.49 24.96
N GLU A 64 9.54 -28.85 26.19
CA GLU A 64 8.16 -28.78 26.65
C GLU A 64 7.83 -27.34 26.98
N ILE A 65 6.61 -26.87 26.59
CA ILE A 65 6.24 -25.46 26.74
C ILE A 65 5.01 -25.34 27.62
N SER A 66 5.06 -24.43 28.57
CA SER A 66 3.91 -24.02 29.38
C SER A 66 3.87 -22.50 29.49
N VAL A 67 2.71 -21.94 29.81
CA VAL A 67 2.47 -20.51 29.97
C VAL A 67 1.89 -20.22 31.35
N SER A 68 2.22 -19.05 31.91
CA SER A 68 1.76 -18.59 33.21
C SER A 68 0.27 -18.21 33.23
N ASN A 69 -0.24 -17.91 34.42
CA ASN A 69 -1.55 -17.28 34.65
C ASN A 69 -2.78 -18.11 34.24
N GLY A 70 -2.66 -19.45 34.17
CA GLY A 70 -3.79 -20.33 33.85
C GLY A 70 -4.28 -20.20 32.40
N ILE A 71 -3.48 -19.60 31.52
CA ILE A 71 -3.80 -19.44 30.10
C ILE A 71 -3.82 -20.82 29.43
N VAL A 72 -4.84 -21.05 28.61
CA VAL A 72 -4.99 -22.30 27.87
C VAL A 72 -4.10 -22.29 26.64
N ILE A 73 -3.22 -23.28 26.51
CA ILE A 73 -2.55 -23.59 25.25
C ILE A 73 -3.45 -24.51 24.44
N ASN A 74 -3.99 -24.01 23.33
CA ASN A 74 -4.84 -24.79 22.44
C ASN A 74 -4.04 -25.75 21.57
N ASN A 75 -2.85 -25.33 21.14
CA ASN A 75 -1.99 -26.15 20.29
C ASN A 75 -0.50 -25.78 20.47
N ILE A 76 0.37 -26.78 20.33
CA ILE A 76 1.81 -26.61 20.17
C ILE A 76 2.21 -27.36 18.91
N GLN A 77 2.43 -26.62 17.84
CA GLN A 77 2.83 -27.18 16.55
C GLN A 77 4.33 -27.08 16.37
N ARG A 78 4.97 -28.23 16.19
CA ARG A 78 6.38 -28.37 15.83
C ARG A 78 6.47 -28.63 14.34
N THR A 79 7.42 -28.02 13.70
CA THR A 79 7.65 -28.15 12.26
C THR A 79 8.80 -29.10 11.97
N GLU A 80 9.04 -29.38 10.68
CA GLU A 80 10.17 -30.17 10.21
C GLU A 80 11.49 -29.57 10.66
N ASN A 81 11.56 -28.25 10.69
CA ASN A 81 12.72 -27.52 11.20
C ASN A 81 12.64 -27.41 12.74
N PRO A 82 13.55 -28.04 13.48
CA PRO A 82 13.51 -28.03 14.95
C PRO A 82 13.80 -26.64 15.56
N ASN A 83 14.16 -25.64 14.74
CA ASN A 83 14.41 -24.28 15.20
C ASN A 83 13.12 -23.49 15.42
N TYR A 84 11.95 -24.04 15.05
CA TYR A 84 10.65 -23.38 15.18
C TYR A 84 9.69 -24.15 16.07
N VAL A 85 8.90 -23.40 16.81
CA VAL A 85 7.69 -23.91 17.46
C VAL A 85 6.62 -22.83 17.44
N PHE A 86 5.41 -23.22 17.06
CA PHE A 86 4.22 -22.37 17.05
C PHE A 86 3.32 -22.75 18.22
N VAL A 87 3.04 -21.79 19.08
CA VAL A 87 2.20 -21.98 20.27
C VAL A 87 0.93 -21.16 20.12
N THR A 88 -0.20 -21.84 20.02
CA THR A 88 -1.51 -21.19 19.95
C THR A 88 -2.13 -21.15 21.34
N ILE A 89 -2.45 -19.95 21.82
CA ILE A 89 -3.09 -19.72 23.12
C ILE A 89 -4.47 -19.07 22.94
N ASP A 90 -5.36 -19.30 23.91
CA ASP A 90 -6.62 -18.57 24.02
C ASP A 90 -6.42 -17.32 24.88
N THR A 91 -6.63 -16.14 24.28
CA THR A 91 -6.56 -14.84 24.96
C THR A 91 -7.93 -14.31 25.39
N LYS A 92 -8.99 -15.11 25.26
CA LYS A 92 -10.35 -14.70 25.65
C LYS A 92 -10.39 -14.31 27.11
N ASN A 93 -10.90 -13.11 27.38
CA ASN A 93 -11.00 -12.54 28.73
C ASN A 93 -9.66 -12.36 29.47
N ILE A 94 -8.53 -12.47 28.79
CA ILE A 94 -7.22 -12.17 29.39
C ILE A 94 -6.98 -10.67 29.28
N PRO A 95 -6.79 -9.96 30.41
CA PRO A 95 -6.47 -8.53 30.38
C PRO A 95 -5.04 -8.30 29.89
N ALA A 96 -4.73 -7.05 29.54
CA ALA A 96 -3.37 -6.63 29.25
C ALA A 96 -2.43 -7.02 30.40
N SER A 97 -1.39 -7.79 30.10
CA SER A 97 -0.51 -8.39 31.08
C SER A 97 0.80 -8.89 30.46
N GLU A 98 1.76 -9.26 31.28
CA GLU A 98 2.96 -9.96 30.86
C GLU A 98 2.75 -11.47 31.05
N LEU A 99 2.81 -12.23 29.97
CA LEU A 99 2.77 -13.69 29.96
C LEU A 99 4.19 -14.22 30.08
N VAL A 100 4.36 -15.34 30.79
CA VAL A 100 5.67 -15.99 30.93
C VAL A 100 5.58 -17.40 30.34
N PHE A 101 6.23 -17.61 29.22
CA PHE A 101 6.41 -18.92 28.61
C PHE A 101 7.63 -19.61 29.25
N SER A 102 7.43 -20.83 29.76
CA SER A 102 8.50 -21.67 30.33
C SER A 102 8.83 -22.78 29.35
N PHE A 103 10.09 -22.89 29.01
CA PHE A 103 10.65 -23.93 28.14
C PHE A 103 11.40 -24.93 29.04
N SER A 104 10.93 -26.18 29.03
CA SER A 104 11.43 -27.22 29.95
C SER A 104 12.05 -28.37 29.19
N LYS A 105 13.06 -28.99 29.78
CA LYS A 105 13.70 -30.23 29.32
C LYS A 105 13.83 -31.17 30.47
N ASN A 106 13.43 -32.43 30.32
CA ASN A 106 13.47 -33.43 31.41
C ASN A 106 12.76 -32.92 32.67
N LYS A 107 11.60 -32.31 32.55
CA LYS A 107 10.77 -31.72 33.64
C LYS A 107 11.45 -30.56 34.42
N LYS A 108 12.57 -30.02 33.93
CA LYS A 108 13.25 -28.85 34.52
C LYS A 108 13.12 -27.67 33.59
N VAL A 109 12.70 -26.51 34.10
CA VAL A 109 12.69 -25.26 33.35
C VAL A 109 14.11 -24.91 32.94
N ALA A 110 14.35 -24.89 31.63
CA ALA A 110 15.64 -24.53 31.06
C ALA A 110 15.75 -22.99 30.95
N PHE A 111 14.69 -22.31 30.54
CA PHE A 111 14.62 -20.86 30.49
C PHE A 111 13.15 -20.41 30.35
N THR A 112 12.95 -19.11 30.48
CA THR A 112 11.62 -18.47 30.31
C THR A 112 11.70 -17.35 29.29
N LYS A 113 10.57 -17.05 28.65
CA LYS A 113 10.38 -15.90 27.76
C LYS A 113 9.16 -15.10 28.20
N LYS A 114 9.36 -13.83 28.46
CA LYS A 114 8.30 -12.87 28.67
C LYS A 114 7.68 -12.46 27.35
N TYR A 115 6.35 -12.32 27.33
CA TYR A 115 5.58 -11.90 26.17
C TYR A 115 4.50 -10.91 26.61
N SER A 116 4.47 -9.75 26.00
CA SER A 116 3.52 -8.69 26.36
C SER A 116 2.19 -8.85 25.63
N LEU A 117 1.12 -8.92 26.39
CA LEU A 117 -0.24 -8.68 25.92
C LEU A 117 -0.61 -7.25 26.31
N LYS A 118 -0.60 -6.33 25.33
CA LYS A 118 -0.80 -4.89 25.52
C LYS A 118 -2.28 -4.52 25.58
N GLN A 119 -2.58 -3.38 26.17
CA GLN A 119 -3.91 -2.79 26.09
C GLN A 119 -4.17 -2.32 24.65
N ARG A 120 -5.27 -2.77 24.06
CA ARG A 120 -5.76 -2.29 22.76
C ARG A 120 -6.27 -0.85 22.88
N ARG A 121 -6.10 -0.03 21.85
CA ARG A 121 -6.69 1.31 21.81
C ARG A 121 -8.21 1.22 21.90
N GLU A 122 -8.80 2.17 22.58
CA GLU A 122 -10.26 2.30 22.64
C GLU A 122 -10.84 2.49 21.24
N ASN A 123 -11.95 1.82 20.94
CA ASN A 123 -12.63 1.85 19.65
C ASN A 123 -11.75 1.46 18.43
N SER A 124 -10.63 0.77 18.63
CA SER A 124 -9.75 0.37 17.56
C SER A 124 -10.43 -0.50 16.50
N ALA A 125 -11.36 -1.38 16.89
CA ALA A 125 -12.13 -2.21 15.96
C ALA A 125 -13.08 -1.39 15.07
N GLN A 126 -13.53 -0.21 15.53
CA GLN A 126 -14.47 0.68 14.83
C GLN A 126 -13.75 1.81 14.07
N ARG A 127 -12.43 1.71 13.88
CA ARG A 127 -11.63 2.73 13.18
C ARG A 127 -12.23 3.05 11.81
N LYS A 128 -12.23 4.33 11.48
CA LYS A 128 -12.57 4.78 10.12
C LYS A 128 -11.37 4.59 9.22
N SER A 129 -11.62 4.08 8.02
CA SER A 129 -10.59 3.92 6.99
C SER A 129 -10.70 5.01 5.94
N PHE A 130 -9.88 4.89 4.89
CA PHE A 130 -10.01 5.74 3.71
C PHE A 130 -11.24 5.33 2.88
N ASP A 131 -11.85 6.30 2.22
CA ASP A 131 -13.04 6.11 1.39
C ASP A 131 -13.10 7.15 0.25
N SER A 132 -14.21 7.21 -0.48
CA SER A 132 -14.43 8.16 -1.58
C SER A 132 -14.38 9.64 -1.18
N SER A 133 -14.38 9.97 0.11
CA SER A 133 -14.17 11.35 0.57
C SER A 133 -12.70 11.77 0.57
N ASP A 134 -11.79 10.81 0.48
CA ASP A 134 -10.36 11.06 0.52
C ASP A 134 -9.79 11.47 -0.84
N MET A 135 -8.63 12.12 -0.78
CA MET A 135 -7.71 12.34 -1.86
C MET A 135 -6.41 11.66 -1.49
N MET A 136 -6.12 10.54 -2.13
CA MET A 136 -4.95 9.72 -1.82
C MET A 136 -3.71 10.23 -2.58
N TYR A 137 -2.60 10.32 -1.87
CA TYR A 137 -1.29 10.67 -2.43
C TYR A 137 -0.36 9.47 -2.31
N LEU A 138 0.05 8.91 -3.45
CA LEU A 138 1.06 7.87 -3.53
C LEU A 138 2.44 8.50 -3.61
N LEU A 139 3.34 8.14 -2.70
CA LEU A 139 4.74 8.54 -2.77
C LEU A 139 5.69 7.36 -2.56
N MET A 140 6.89 7.52 -3.13
CA MET A 140 8.02 6.63 -2.87
C MET A 140 8.94 7.30 -1.84
N PRO A 141 9.07 6.74 -0.62
CA PRO A 141 9.83 7.37 0.46
C PRO A 141 11.27 7.70 0.06
N ASP A 142 11.96 6.76 -0.58
CA ASP A 142 13.35 6.93 -1.05
C ASP A 142 13.53 8.09 -2.02
N ARG A 143 12.47 8.52 -2.72
CA ARG A 143 12.49 9.51 -3.81
C ARG A 143 11.81 10.83 -3.44
N PHE A 144 11.25 10.94 -2.24
CA PHE A 144 10.46 12.10 -1.86
C PHE A 144 11.30 13.19 -1.15
N ALA A 145 11.91 12.85 -0.02
CA ALA A 145 12.77 13.78 0.69
C ALA A 145 13.67 13.07 1.70
N ASN A 146 14.92 13.50 1.80
CA ASN A 146 15.88 13.08 2.81
C ASN A 146 15.77 13.99 4.05
N GLY A 147 15.25 13.42 5.12
CA GLY A 147 15.09 14.13 6.40
C GLY A 147 16.24 13.90 7.37
N ASN A 148 16.94 12.77 7.23
CA ASN A 148 18.02 12.35 8.10
C ASN A 148 19.16 11.69 7.30
N PRO A 149 20.13 12.43 6.79
CA PRO A 149 21.22 11.85 5.99
C PRO A 149 22.11 10.85 6.74
N ASN A 150 21.93 10.66 8.06
CA ASN A 150 22.73 9.69 8.82
C ASN A 150 22.21 8.26 8.66
N ASN A 151 20.99 8.05 8.17
CA ASN A 151 20.39 6.72 7.94
C ASN A 151 20.43 6.28 6.48
N ASP A 152 20.88 7.11 5.54
CA ASP A 152 20.93 6.79 4.09
C ASP A 152 21.60 5.42 3.81
N SER A 153 22.57 5.05 4.66
CA SER A 153 23.29 3.78 4.58
C SER A 153 23.44 3.17 5.96
N ASP A 154 22.86 1.99 6.20
CA ASP A 154 22.99 1.26 7.46
C ASP A 154 23.87 0.02 7.28
N LYS A 155 24.61 -0.34 8.34
CA LYS A 155 25.53 -1.50 8.33
C LYS A 155 24.82 -2.85 8.32
N LEU A 156 23.54 -2.90 8.71
CA LEU A 156 22.75 -4.13 8.83
C LEU A 156 22.15 -4.57 7.50
N VAL A 157 22.15 -3.69 6.49
CA VAL A 157 21.57 -3.95 5.16
C VAL A 157 22.62 -3.80 4.07
N THR A 158 22.41 -4.50 2.95
CA THR A 158 23.45 -4.69 1.92
C THR A 158 23.61 -3.45 1.03
N GLU A 159 22.54 -3.01 0.35
CA GLU A 159 22.60 -1.86 -0.53
C GLU A 159 22.80 -0.57 0.24
N LYS A 160 23.75 0.26 -0.21
CA LYS A 160 24.04 1.58 0.36
C LYS A 160 23.48 2.68 -0.54
N ALA A 161 23.32 3.87 0.01
CA ALA A 161 22.88 5.00 -0.78
C ALA A 161 23.90 5.34 -1.89
N ASP A 162 23.38 5.50 -3.11
CA ASP A 162 24.11 5.93 -4.30
C ASP A 162 23.16 6.76 -5.18
N LYS A 163 22.90 8.00 -4.77
CA LYS A 163 21.96 8.90 -5.45
C LYS A 163 22.26 9.12 -6.95
N PRO A 164 23.52 9.16 -7.41
CA PRO A 164 23.83 9.20 -8.84
C PRO A 164 23.35 7.99 -9.65
N LEU A 165 23.16 6.83 -9.01
CA LEU A 165 22.67 5.61 -9.67
C LEU A 165 21.12 5.65 -9.75
N PRO A 166 20.50 5.77 -10.94
CA PRO A 166 19.05 5.96 -11.06
C PRO A 166 18.18 4.90 -10.36
N ASN A 167 18.65 3.64 -10.34
CA ASN A 167 17.99 2.54 -9.63
C ASN A 167 18.59 2.25 -8.25
N GLY A 168 19.55 3.06 -7.78
CA GLY A 168 20.11 2.96 -6.43
C GLY A 168 19.19 3.58 -5.39
N ARG A 169 19.58 3.48 -4.12
CA ARG A 169 18.92 4.22 -3.05
C ARG A 169 19.38 5.66 -3.02
N HIS A 170 18.43 6.58 -2.86
CA HIS A 170 18.68 8.01 -2.85
C HIS A 170 18.62 8.65 -1.46
N GLY A 171 18.11 7.89 -0.45
CA GLY A 171 18.16 8.30 0.95
C GLY A 171 16.95 9.11 1.43
N GLY A 172 15.86 9.14 0.68
CA GLY A 172 14.59 9.66 1.22
C GLY A 172 14.05 8.78 2.34
N ASP A 173 13.39 9.37 3.36
CA ASP A 173 13.06 8.70 4.60
C ASP A 173 11.77 9.24 5.27
N ILE A 174 11.38 8.61 6.39
CA ILE A 174 10.20 8.99 7.18
C ILE A 174 10.32 10.42 7.72
N ASP A 175 11.49 10.85 8.14
CA ASP A 175 11.72 12.22 8.62
C ASP A 175 11.51 13.26 7.51
N GLY A 176 11.94 12.94 6.29
CA GLY A 176 11.71 13.76 5.11
C GLY A 176 10.23 13.87 4.77
N ILE A 177 9.47 12.77 4.89
CA ILE A 177 8.01 12.82 4.74
C ILE A 177 7.40 13.73 5.80
N ILE A 178 7.73 13.53 7.08
CA ILE A 178 7.16 14.31 8.20
C ILE A 178 7.45 15.81 8.05
N LYS A 179 8.65 16.17 7.63
CA LYS A 179 9.05 17.57 7.40
C LYS A 179 8.22 18.27 6.33
N ASN A 180 7.64 17.51 5.38
CA ASN A 180 6.91 18.05 4.24
C ASN A 180 5.39 17.79 4.31
N LEU A 181 4.83 17.40 5.46
CA LEU A 181 3.39 17.18 5.60
C LEU A 181 2.56 18.45 5.36
N ASP A 182 3.07 19.63 5.68
CA ASP A 182 2.37 20.89 5.41
C ASP A 182 2.19 21.16 3.91
N TYR A 183 3.13 20.69 3.08
CA TYR A 183 3.00 20.72 1.62
C TYR A 183 1.82 19.85 1.16
N LEU A 184 1.71 18.63 1.69
CA LEU A 184 0.61 17.72 1.36
C LEU A 184 -0.74 18.26 1.86
N GLU A 185 -0.78 18.85 3.04
CA GLU A 185 -1.97 19.49 3.59
C GLU A 185 -2.42 20.68 2.71
N LYS A 186 -1.48 21.54 2.30
CA LYS A 186 -1.73 22.66 1.37
C LYS A 186 -2.23 22.16 0.01
N LEU A 187 -1.71 21.04 -0.48
CA LEU A 187 -2.17 20.42 -1.72
C LEU A 187 -3.63 19.92 -1.62
N GLY A 188 -4.08 19.52 -0.45
CA GLY A 188 -5.43 18.99 -0.22
C GLY A 188 -5.49 17.47 -0.06
N VAL A 189 -4.34 16.84 0.17
CA VAL A 189 -4.22 15.39 0.48
C VAL A 189 -4.92 15.06 1.80
N THR A 190 -5.60 13.92 1.85
CA THR A 190 -6.24 13.41 3.07
C THR A 190 -5.86 11.97 3.40
N ALA A 191 -5.24 11.25 2.49
CA ALA A 191 -4.70 9.92 2.72
C ALA A 191 -3.32 9.79 2.06
N LEU A 192 -2.35 9.28 2.81
CA LEU A 192 -1.00 9.02 2.34
C LEU A 192 -0.80 7.52 2.14
N TRP A 193 -0.47 7.10 0.94
CA TRP A 193 0.02 5.77 0.62
C TRP A 193 1.50 5.86 0.26
N THR A 194 2.35 5.20 1.05
CA THR A 194 3.77 5.03 0.73
C THR A 194 4.01 3.66 0.11
N THR A 195 4.93 3.54 -0.85
CA THR A 195 5.47 2.22 -1.22
C THR A 195 6.03 1.51 0.01
N PRO A 196 6.28 0.19 -0.01
CA PRO A 196 6.61 -0.56 1.20
C PRO A 196 7.81 0.00 1.96
N LEU A 197 7.66 0.09 3.29
CA LEU A 197 8.71 0.60 4.21
C LEU A 197 9.36 -0.51 5.04
N CYS A 198 8.86 -1.75 4.98
CA CYS A 198 9.51 -2.87 5.65
C CYS A 198 10.89 -3.14 5.06
N GLU A 199 11.78 -3.70 5.88
CA GLU A 199 13.18 -3.97 5.49
C GLU A 199 13.24 -4.78 4.18
N ASP A 200 14.02 -4.27 3.24
CA ASP A 200 14.37 -4.92 1.97
C ASP A 200 15.89 -4.98 1.88
N ASN A 201 16.45 -6.20 1.97
CA ASN A 201 17.89 -6.39 2.02
C ASN A 201 18.49 -6.91 0.69
N ASP A 202 17.79 -6.70 -0.42
CA ASP A 202 18.36 -6.98 -1.73
C ASP A 202 19.63 -6.13 -1.96
N ALA A 203 20.58 -6.70 -2.69
CA ALA A 203 21.87 -6.06 -2.93
C ALA A 203 21.78 -4.88 -3.90
N VAL A 204 20.71 -4.81 -4.68
CA VAL A 204 20.45 -3.77 -5.69
C VAL A 204 18.95 -3.49 -5.77
N ASN A 205 18.58 -2.27 -6.09
CA ASN A 205 17.19 -1.84 -6.30
C ASN A 205 16.28 -1.93 -5.07
N SER A 206 16.81 -2.15 -3.86
CA SER A 206 16.01 -2.32 -2.64
C SER A 206 15.16 -1.10 -2.28
N TYR A 207 15.33 0.03 -2.97
CA TYR A 207 14.54 1.25 -2.75
C TYR A 207 13.05 1.08 -3.00
N HIS A 208 12.64 0.09 -3.78
CA HIS A 208 11.22 -0.14 -4.05
C HIS A 208 10.49 -0.80 -2.86
N GLY A 209 11.20 -1.60 -2.02
CA GLY A 209 10.68 -2.18 -0.79
C GLY A 209 9.80 -3.43 -0.95
N TYR A 210 9.63 -3.97 -2.16
CA TYR A 210 8.73 -5.11 -2.40
C TYR A 210 9.39 -6.46 -2.09
N ALA A 211 10.73 -6.57 -2.11
CA ALA A 211 11.47 -7.80 -1.75
C ALA A 211 11.79 -7.81 -0.24
N GLN A 212 10.75 -7.91 0.59
CA GLN A 212 10.88 -7.74 2.04
C GLN A 212 11.72 -8.84 2.68
N SER A 213 12.71 -8.44 3.51
CA SER A 213 13.60 -9.32 4.26
C SER A 213 13.19 -9.46 5.75
N ASP A 214 12.40 -8.54 6.28
CA ASP A 214 11.79 -8.62 7.62
C ASP A 214 10.47 -7.84 7.65
N VAL A 215 9.35 -8.56 7.79
CA VAL A 215 8.00 -7.98 7.72
C VAL A 215 7.50 -7.34 9.03
N TYR A 216 8.26 -7.49 10.13
CA TYR A 216 7.98 -6.83 11.42
C TYR A 216 8.87 -5.63 11.70
N LYS A 217 9.73 -5.26 10.74
CA LYS A 217 10.74 -4.22 10.92
C LYS A 217 10.68 -3.21 9.77
N ILE A 218 10.67 -1.93 10.10
CA ILE A 218 10.92 -0.85 9.13
C ILE A 218 12.39 -0.90 8.71
N ASP A 219 12.64 -0.68 7.42
CA ASP A 219 14.00 -0.61 6.87
C ASP A 219 14.79 0.51 7.58
N PRO A 220 15.96 0.21 8.12
CA PRO A 220 16.73 1.19 8.88
C PRO A 220 17.14 2.43 8.06
N ARG A 221 17.12 2.33 6.74
CA ARG A 221 17.39 3.45 5.83
C ARG A 221 16.18 4.37 5.68
N TYR A 222 14.99 3.93 6.05
CA TYR A 222 13.79 4.76 6.15
C TYR A 222 13.54 5.26 7.58
N GLY A 223 14.07 4.56 8.58
CA GLY A 223 13.88 4.86 9.99
C GLY A 223 13.61 3.64 10.85
N THR A 224 12.84 3.82 11.91
CA THR A 224 12.47 2.79 12.89
C THR A 224 10.97 2.53 12.90
N ASN A 225 10.56 1.44 13.58
CA ASN A 225 9.15 1.17 13.82
C ASN A 225 8.46 2.32 14.59
N GLU A 226 9.16 2.92 15.54
CA GLU A 226 8.68 4.05 16.34
C GLU A 226 8.52 5.32 15.49
N GLU A 227 9.40 5.54 14.53
CA GLU A 227 9.27 6.66 13.58
C GLU A 227 8.09 6.46 12.63
N TYR A 228 7.80 5.22 12.24
CA TYR A 228 6.60 4.94 11.47
C TYR A 228 5.31 5.20 12.26
N VAL A 229 5.29 4.84 13.56
CA VAL A 229 4.20 5.22 14.48
C VAL A 229 4.09 6.75 14.60
N ARG A 230 5.24 7.47 14.66
CA ARG A 230 5.27 8.93 14.68
C ARG A 230 4.69 9.53 13.38
N LEU A 231 5.01 8.96 12.21
CA LEU A 231 4.42 9.39 10.94
C LEU A 231 2.90 9.30 10.97
N SER A 232 2.36 8.15 11.43
CA SER A 232 0.91 7.98 11.61
C SER A 232 0.31 9.06 12.53
N ALA A 233 0.95 9.32 13.67
CA ALA A 233 0.49 10.33 14.62
C ALA A 233 0.53 11.76 14.04
N GLU A 234 1.56 12.12 13.27
CA GLU A 234 1.68 13.43 12.62
C GLU A 234 0.64 13.63 11.50
N LEU A 235 0.34 12.56 10.75
CA LEU A 235 -0.75 12.57 9.75
C LEU A 235 -2.11 12.80 10.43
N LYS A 236 -2.39 12.10 11.53
CA LYS A 236 -3.66 12.23 12.26
C LYS A 236 -3.89 13.61 12.86
N LYS A 237 -2.84 14.31 13.29
CA LYS A 237 -2.92 15.72 13.73
C LYS A 237 -3.45 16.65 12.63
N ARG A 238 -3.27 16.26 11.36
CA ARG A 238 -3.72 16.99 10.16
C ARG A 238 -4.99 16.41 9.55
N ASN A 239 -5.67 15.47 10.25
CA ASN A 239 -6.80 14.70 9.73
C ASN A 239 -6.46 13.96 8.43
N MET A 240 -5.24 13.50 8.29
CA MET A 240 -4.77 12.64 7.22
C MET A 240 -4.68 11.20 7.68
N LYS A 241 -4.90 10.26 6.77
CA LYS A 241 -4.86 8.82 6.97
C LYS A 241 -3.55 8.23 6.48
N LEU A 242 -3.11 7.13 7.10
CA LEU A 242 -1.94 6.36 6.66
C LEU A 242 -2.39 5.03 6.07
N VAL A 243 -2.08 4.82 4.80
CA VAL A 243 -2.31 3.57 4.06
C VAL A 243 -0.97 2.87 3.86
N LYS A 244 -0.85 1.67 4.41
CA LYS A 244 0.37 0.86 4.27
C LYS A 244 0.29 0.03 2.99
N ASP A 245 1.36 0.06 2.19
CA ASP A 245 1.56 -0.94 1.14
C ASP A 245 1.94 -2.28 1.78
N TYR A 246 1.20 -3.33 1.47
CA TYR A 246 1.30 -4.63 2.11
C TYR A 246 1.50 -5.74 1.08
N VAL A 247 2.57 -6.51 1.23
CA VAL A 247 2.92 -7.61 0.31
C VAL A 247 2.51 -8.93 0.93
N THR A 248 1.59 -9.66 0.28
CA THR A 248 1.09 -10.97 0.72
C THR A 248 1.59 -12.12 -0.13
N ASN A 249 1.92 -11.86 -1.39
CA ASN A 249 2.20 -12.88 -2.39
C ASN A 249 3.58 -13.53 -2.21
N HIS A 250 4.58 -12.73 -1.90
CA HIS A 250 5.99 -13.16 -1.86
C HIS A 250 6.77 -12.42 -0.77
N TRP A 251 7.96 -12.94 -0.46
CA TRP A 251 8.99 -12.23 0.27
C TRP A 251 10.20 -11.97 -0.62
N GLY A 252 11.21 -11.27 -0.11
CA GLY A 252 12.53 -11.23 -0.72
C GLY A 252 13.30 -12.53 -0.43
N ALA A 253 14.16 -12.95 -1.34
CA ALA A 253 15.05 -14.10 -1.12
C ALA A 253 16.05 -13.86 0.02
N GLU A 254 16.24 -12.61 0.42
CA GLU A 254 17.01 -12.23 1.60
C GLU A 254 16.20 -12.27 2.91
N HIS A 255 14.92 -12.66 2.89
CA HIS A 255 14.12 -12.79 4.10
C HIS A 255 14.74 -13.79 5.07
N TRP A 256 14.88 -13.39 6.35
CA TRP A 256 15.57 -14.20 7.35
C TRP A 256 14.96 -15.61 7.50
N MET A 257 13.62 -15.71 7.41
CA MET A 257 12.92 -17.00 7.50
C MET A 257 13.10 -17.85 6.23
N TYR A 258 13.27 -17.23 5.05
CA TYR A 258 13.57 -17.96 3.82
C TYR A 258 14.95 -18.65 3.88
N LYS A 259 15.89 -18.09 4.63
CA LYS A 259 17.22 -18.70 4.88
C LYS A 259 17.17 -19.93 5.78
N ASP A 260 16.09 -20.12 6.57
CA ASP A 260 15.90 -21.24 7.50
C ASP A 260 14.39 -21.51 7.66
N LEU A 261 13.74 -22.05 6.62
CA LEU A 261 12.29 -22.23 6.56
C LEU A 261 11.71 -23.08 7.70
N PRO A 262 10.54 -22.74 8.26
CA PRO A 262 9.84 -23.58 9.24
C PRO A 262 9.41 -24.94 8.69
N THR A 263 8.83 -24.93 7.47
CA THR A 263 8.41 -26.12 6.70
C THR A 263 8.91 -25.97 5.28
N TYR A 264 9.14 -27.08 4.59
CA TYR A 264 9.58 -27.07 3.19
C TYR A 264 8.58 -26.34 2.28
N ASP A 265 7.28 -26.48 2.56
CA ASP A 265 6.18 -25.90 1.80
C ASP A 265 5.76 -24.50 2.30
N TRP A 266 6.60 -23.79 3.06
CA TRP A 266 6.36 -22.40 3.45
C TRP A 266 6.30 -21.47 2.24
N VAL A 267 7.15 -21.74 1.26
CA VAL A 267 7.12 -21.15 -0.08
C VAL A 267 6.93 -22.25 -1.10
N HIS A 268 6.38 -21.93 -2.28
CA HIS A 268 6.30 -22.90 -3.35
C HIS A 268 7.68 -23.25 -3.88
N GLN A 269 7.98 -24.55 -3.91
CA GLN A 269 9.29 -25.10 -4.28
C GLN A 269 9.21 -25.78 -5.65
N PHE A 270 10.25 -25.62 -6.45
CA PHE A 270 10.39 -26.23 -7.77
C PHE A 270 11.78 -26.89 -7.90
N PRO A 271 11.93 -27.91 -8.77
CA PRO A 271 13.26 -28.49 -9.07
C PRO A 271 14.27 -27.48 -9.65
N GLY A 272 13.79 -26.35 -10.15
CA GLY A 272 14.51 -25.18 -10.61
C GLY A 272 13.60 -23.97 -10.47
N TYR A 273 14.05 -22.78 -10.91
CA TYR A 273 13.21 -21.58 -10.89
C TYR A 273 11.99 -21.76 -11.82
N SER A 274 10.80 -21.45 -11.29
CA SER A 274 9.54 -21.40 -12.03
C SER A 274 8.87 -20.06 -11.81
N GLN A 275 8.85 -19.23 -12.86
CA GLN A 275 8.19 -17.92 -12.82
C GLN A 275 6.68 -18.08 -12.99
N SER A 276 5.91 -17.21 -12.33
CA SER A 276 4.47 -17.06 -12.61
C SER A 276 4.26 -16.73 -14.09
N ASN A 277 3.21 -17.29 -14.69
CA ASN A 277 2.83 -16.91 -16.06
C ASN A 277 2.16 -15.54 -16.14
N TYR A 278 1.94 -14.86 -14.99
CA TYR A 278 1.29 -13.55 -14.89
C TYR A 278 -0.11 -13.48 -15.52
N ARG A 279 -0.83 -14.61 -15.61
CA ARG A 279 -2.18 -14.68 -16.16
C ARG A 279 -3.21 -14.96 -15.06
N MET A 280 -3.46 -13.94 -14.22
CA MET A 280 -4.35 -14.04 -13.07
C MET A 280 -5.76 -14.47 -13.43
N THR A 281 -6.19 -14.25 -14.69
CA THR A 281 -7.47 -14.72 -15.20
C THR A 281 -7.60 -16.25 -15.19
N ALA A 282 -6.48 -16.99 -15.24
CA ALA A 282 -6.49 -18.45 -15.16
C ALA A 282 -7.07 -18.99 -13.84
N GLN A 283 -7.12 -18.17 -12.78
CA GLN A 283 -7.69 -18.56 -11.50
C GLN A 283 -9.22 -18.66 -11.49
N PHE A 284 -9.90 -18.02 -12.43
CA PHE A 284 -11.37 -18.02 -12.51
C PHE A 284 -11.90 -18.40 -13.90
N ASP A 285 -11.03 -18.58 -14.88
CA ASP A 285 -11.41 -19.10 -16.20
C ASP A 285 -11.80 -20.57 -16.08
N THR A 286 -13.07 -20.90 -16.37
CA THR A 286 -13.59 -22.27 -16.33
C THR A 286 -12.98 -23.21 -17.37
N ASN A 287 -12.28 -22.66 -18.38
CA ASN A 287 -11.61 -23.41 -19.44
C ASN A 287 -10.08 -23.44 -19.26
N ALA A 288 -9.53 -22.77 -18.23
CA ALA A 288 -8.11 -22.78 -17.99
C ALA A 288 -7.59 -24.19 -17.71
N SER A 289 -6.40 -24.50 -18.22
CA SER A 289 -5.71 -25.72 -17.81
C SER A 289 -5.32 -25.65 -16.33
N ALA A 290 -5.41 -26.77 -15.63
CA ALA A 290 -5.04 -26.83 -14.22
C ALA A 290 -3.56 -26.45 -13.98
N ILE A 291 -2.68 -26.76 -14.95
CA ILE A 291 -1.26 -26.44 -14.85
C ILE A 291 -1.03 -24.93 -14.97
N ASP A 292 -1.75 -24.23 -15.84
CA ASP A 292 -1.60 -22.78 -16.01
C ASP A 292 -2.20 -22.02 -14.82
N ALA A 293 -3.38 -22.46 -14.33
CA ALA A 293 -3.98 -21.89 -13.12
C ALA A 293 -3.06 -22.07 -11.90
N LYS A 294 -2.45 -23.25 -11.75
CA LYS A 294 -1.48 -23.52 -10.67
C LYS A 294 -0.20 -22.68 -10.83
N ASN A 295 0.37 -22.59 -12.03
CA ASN A 295 1.57 -21.79 -12.26
C ASN A 295 1.33 -20.29 -12.03
N CYS A 296 0.12 -19.80 -12.31
CA CYS A 296 -0.25 -18.41 -12.02
C CYS A 296 -0.13 -18.09 -10.51
N MET A 297 -0.61 -19.01 -9.65
CA MET A 297 -0.64 -18.81 -8.19
C MET A 297 0.65 -19.19 -7.48
N ASP A 298 1.32 -20.26 -7.94
CA ASP A 298 2.45 -20.84 -7.22
C ASP A 298 3.79 -20.38 -7.78
N GLY A 299 3.82 -19.90 -9.03
CA GLY A 299 5.06 -19.42 -9.66
C GLY A 299 5.61 -18.17 -8.97
N TRP A 300 6.92 -18.12 -8.80
CA TRP A 300 7.58 -16.96 -8.20
C TRP A 300 7.40 -15.70 -9.05
N PHE A 301 7.26 -14.54 -8.39
CA PHE A 301 7.10 -13.28 -9.11
C PHE A 301 8.34 -12.95 -9.95
N VAL A 302 9.52 -12.97 -9.32
CA VAL A 302 10.84 -12.90 -9.97
C VAL A 302 11.81 -13.80 -9.20
N PRO A 303 13.03 -14.07 -9.69
CA PRO A 303 13.99 -14.96 -9.01
C PRO A 303 14.33 -14.56 -7.57
N SER A 304 14.30 -13.26 -7.24
CA SER A 304 14.55 -12.74 -5.88
C SER A 304 13.29 -12.67 -5.00
N MET A 305 12.11 -13.07 -5.50
CA MET A 305 10.83 -12.98 -4.79
C MET A 305 10.12 -14.34 -4.77
N PRO A 306 10.52 -15.26 -3.86
CA PRO A 306 9.88 -16.57 -3.68
C PRO A 306 8.43 -16.42 -3.24
N ASP A 307 7.56 -17.20 -3.88
CA ASP A 307 6.13 -17.19 -3.67
C ASP A 307 5.74 -17.88 -2.36
N LEU A 308 4.88 -17.24 -1.57
CA LEU A 308 4.40 -17.74 -0.29
C LEU A 308 3.22 -18.68 -0.47
N ASN A 309 3.28 -19.85 0.13
CA ASN A 309 2.19 -20.81 0.06
C ASN A 309 1.06 -20.49 1.05
N GLN A 310 0.09 -19.65 0.64
CA GLN A 310 -1.07 -19.33 1.49
C GLN A 310 -2.04 -20.51 1.72
N SER A 311 -1.88 -21.62 1.03
CA SER A 311 -2.60 -22.85 1.36
C SER A 311 -2.09 -23.53 2.62
N ASN A 312 -0.84 -23.24 3.05
CA ASN A 312 -0.31 -23.65 4.34
C ASN A 312 -0.92 -22.79 5.47
N PRO A 313 -1.63 -23.39 6.44
CA PRO A 313 -2.30 -22.65 7.50
C PRO A 313 -1.36 -21.81 8.38
N LEU A 314 -0.10 -22.23 8.57
CA LEU A 314 0.88 -21.46 9.33
C LEU A 314 1.28 -20.18 8.60
N VAL A 315 1.49 -20.26 7.28
CA VAL A 315 1.79 -19.09 6.42
C VAL A 315 0.63 -18.11 6.45
N LEU A 316 -0.58 -18.59 6.18
CA LEU A 316 -1.77 -17.76 6.14
C LEU A 316 -2.02 -17.05 7.48
N ASN A 317 -1.90 -17.77 8.59
CA ASN A 317 -2.09 -17.20 9.92
C ASN A 317 -0.97 -16.20 10.28
N TYR A 318 0.28 -16.50 9.91
CA TYR A 318 1.41 -15.60 10.09
C TYR A 318 1.18 -14.26 9.37
N LEU A 319 0.77 -14.29 8.10
CA LEU A 319 0.45 -13.09 7.31
C LEU A 319 -0.74 -12.32 7.92
N THR A 320 -1.76 -13.03 8.40
CA THR A 320 -2.95 -12.42 9.01
C THR A 320 -2.57 -11.70 10.32
N GLN A 321 -1.83 -12.36 11.20
CA GLN A 321 -1.41 -11.75 12.46
C GLN A 321 -0.42 -10.61 12.26
N ASN A 322 0.48 -10.69 11.27
CA ASN A 322 1.36 -9.58 10.92
C ASN A 322 0.56 -8.35 10.47
N ALA A 323 -0.45 -8.52 9.61
CA ALA A 323 -1.30 -7.43 9.16
C ALA A 323 -2.04 -6.76 10.34
N ILE A 324 -2.68 -7.56 11.19
CA ILE A 324 -3.39 -7.08 12.38
C ILE A 324 -2.43 -6.38 13.35
N TRP A 325 -1.22 -6.93 13.53
CA TRP A 325 -0.19 -6.31 14.37
C TRP A 325 0.18 -4.91 13.89
N TRP A 326 0.40 -4.72 12.59
CA TRP A 326 0.70 -3.41 12.01
C TRP A 326 -0.47 -2.43 12.14
N ILE A 327 -1.72 -2.89 11.93
CA ILE A 327 -2.92 -2.07 12.12
C ILE A 327 -2.98 -1.51 13.55
N GLU A 328 -2.75 -2.36 14.54
CA GLU A 328 -2.77 -1.94 15.95
C GLU A 328 -1.53 -1.15 16.33
N TYR A 329 -0.34 -1.56 15.90
CA TYR A 329 0.92 -0.95 16.30
C TYR A 329 1.08 0.47 15.76
N ALA A 330 0.89 0.64 14.46
CA ALA A 330 1.05 1.92 13.79
C ALA A 330 -0.25 2.72 13.64
N ASP A 331 -1.38 2.19 14.17
CA ASP A 331 -2.69 2.82 14.05
C ASP A 331 -3.06 3.16 12.60
N LEU A 332 -2.95 2.18 11.72
CA LEU A 332 -3.15 2.33 10.29
C LEU A 332 -4.63 2.56 9.93
N ASP A 333 -4.84 3.26 8.83
CA ASP A 333 -6.16 3.60 8.33
C ASP A 333 -6.55 2.80 7.06
N GLY A 334 -5.67 1.96 6.55
CA GLY A 334 -5.95 1.10 5.40
C GLY A 334 -4.72 0.38 4.88
N PHE A 335 -4.97 -0.54 3.93
CA PHE A 335 -3.93 -1.20 3.14
C PHE A 335 -4.13 -0.95 1.65
N ARG A 336 -3.02 -0.82 0.92
CA ARG A 336 -2.92 -1.23 -0.49
C ARG A 336 -2.20 -2.57 -0.50
N VAL A 337 -2.78 -3.56 -1.12
CA VAL A 337 -2.19 -4.90 -1.20
C VAL A 337 -1.61 -5.12 -2.58
N ASP A 338 -0.29 -5.29 -2.58
CA ASP A 338 0.52 -5.57 -3.75
C ASP A 338 0.14 -6.92 -4.37
N THR A 339 0.15 -6.99 -5.70
CA THR A 339 -0.06 -8.23 -6.45
C THR A 339 -1.23 -9.09 -5.92
N TYR A 340 -2.34 -8.44 -5.49
CA TYR A 340 -3.46 -9.11 -4.83
C TYR A 340 -3.98 -10.33 -5.58
N SER A 341 -4.14 -10.22 -6.89
CA SER A 341 -4.71 -11.27 -7.73
C SER A 341 -3.72 -12.40 -8.10
N TYR A 342 -2.45 -12.29 -7.70
CA TYR A 342 -1.46 -13.36 -7.88
C TYR A 342 -1.48 -14.40 -6.76
N ASN A 343 -1.95 -14.02 -5.58
CA ASN A 343 -2.05 -14.90 -4.42
C ASN A 343 -2.98 -16.11 -4.68
N ASP A 344 -2.84 -17.17 -3.89
CA ASP A 344 -3.88 -18.20 -3.82
C ASP A 344 -5.25 -17.57 -3.55
N LYS A 345 -6.17 -17.75 -4.48
CA LYS A 345 -7.49 -17.11 -4.46
C LYS A 345 -8.28 -17.35 -3.17
N VAL A 346 -8.16 -18.57 -2.63
CA VAL A 346 -8.87 -18.97 -1.39
C VAL A 346 -8.13 -18.43 -0.16
N GLY A 347 -6.82 -18.50 -0.17
CA GLY A 347 -5.97 -17.99 0.91
C GLY A 347 -6.13 -16.49 1.10
N ILE A 348 -6.01 -15.71 0.02
CA ILE A 348 -6.14 -14.26 0.12
C ILE A 348 -7.55 -13.80 0.53
N ALA A 349 -8.60 -14.51 0.10
CA ALA A 349 -9.96 -14.22 0.54
C ALA A 349 -10.13 -14.46 2.06
N LYS A 350 -9.53 -15.54 2.60
CA LYS A 350 -9.52 -15.80 4.04
C LYS A 350 -8.74 -14.74 4.82
N TRP A 351 -7.58 -14.32 4.30
CA TRP A 351 -6.77 -13.24 4.89
C TRP A 351 -7.58 -11.94 4.95
N THR A 352 -8.17 -11.53 3.83
CA THR A 352 -8.99 -10.32 3.74
C THR A 352 -10.18 -10.37 4.69
N LYS A 353 -10.88 -11.54 4.72
CA LYS A 353 -12.02 -11.75 5.62
C LYS A 353 -11.62 -11.63 7.10
N ALA A 354 -10.50 -12.22 7.50
CA ALA A 354 -10.05 -12.16 8.89
C ALA A 354 -9.78 -10.72 9.34
N ILE A 355 -9.22 -9.88 8.48
CA ILE A 355 -8.99 -8.46 8.77
C ILE A 355 -10.31 -7.69 8.83
N THR A 356 -11.21 -7.91 7.87
CA THR A 356 -12.50 -7.19 7.85
C THR A 356 -13.48 -7.67 8.92
N ASP A 357 -13.35 -8.89 9.41
CA ASP A 357 -14.09 -9.36 10.60
C ASP A 357 -13.58 -8.67 11.88
N GLU A 358 -12.27 -8.44 12.00
CA GLU A 358 -11.67 -7.73 13.13
C GLU A 358 -11.93 -6.22 13.07
N TYR A 359 -11.94 -5.64 11.86
CA TYR A 359 -12.11 -4.21 11.59
C TYR A 359 -13.14 -3.99 10.48
N PRO A 360 -14.44 -3.98 10.78
CA PRO A 360 -15.51 -3.96 9.76
C PRO A 360 -15.49 -2.76 8.81
N ASN A 361 -14.90 -1.64 9.24
CA ASN A 361 -14.79 -0.42 8.43
C ASN A 361 -13.40 -0.23 7.79
N PHE A 362 -12.48 -1.18 7.94
CA PHE A 362 -11.13 -1.07 7.41
C PHE A 362 -11.13 -1.33 5.90
N ASN A 363 -10.67 -0.35 5.13
CA ASN A 363 -10.59 -0.47 3.68
C ASN A 363 -9.24 -1.08 3.27
N ILE A 364 -9.33 -1.98 2.31
CA ILE A 364 -8.19 -2.64 1.67
C ILE A 364 -8.39 -2.46 0.16
N VAL A 365 -7.45 -1.81 -0.49
CA VAL A 365 -7.43 -1.74 -1.95
C VAL A 365 -6.42 -2.74 -2.49
N GLY A 366 -6.89 -3.68 -3.29
CA GLY A 366 -6.04 -4.68 -3.94
C GLY A 366 -5.56 -4.20 -5.31
N GLU A 367 -4.29 -4.45 -5.59
CA GLU A 367 -3.80 -4.32 -6.95
C GLU A 367 -4.29 -5.53 -7.77
N VAL A 368 -5.28 -5.26 -8.59
CA VAL A 368 -5.88 -6.21 -9.54
C VAL A 368 -5.66 -5.63 -10.94
N TRP A 369 -4.47 -5.87 -11.49
CA TRP A 369 -4.07 -5.30 -12.77
C TRP A 369 -4.68 -6.10 -13.93
N MET A 370 -5.90 -5.72 -14.29
CA MET A 370 -6.65 -6.31 -15.39
C MET A 370 -7.22 -5.20 -16.28
N HIS A 371 -7.36 -5.49 -17.58
CA HIS A 371 -7.78 -4.54 -18.61
C HIS A 371 -9.26 -4.69 -19.02
N ASP A 372 -10.02 -5.47 -18.25
CA ASP A 372 -11.44 -5.72 -18.47
C ASP A 372 -12.21 -5.56 -17.16
N GLN A 373 -13.34 -4.81 -17.20
CA GLN A 373 -14.10 -4.51 -16.00
C GLN A 373 -14.72 -5.76 -15.35
N ALA A 374 -15.18 -6.72 -16.13
CA ALA A 374 -15.76 -7.94 -15.57
C ALA A 374 -14.69 -8.75 -14.82
N GLN A 375 -13.47 -8.82 -15.37
CA GLN A 375 -12.34 -9.49 -14.73
C GLN A 375 -11.90 -8.75 -13.46
N MET A 376 -11.84 -7.42 -13.49
CA MET A 376 -11.45 -6.60 -12.34
C MET A 376 -12.52 -6.63 -11.24
N SER A 377 -13.81 -6.48 -11.61
CA SER A 377 -14.93 -6.52 -10.67
C SER A 377 -15.09 -7.87 -9.97
N TYR A 378 -14.63 -8.97 -10.60
CA TYR A 378 -14.59 -10.30 -10.00
C TYR A 378 -13.92 -10.30 -8.62
N TRP A 379 -12.91 -9.47 -8.43
CA TRP A 379 -12.13 -9.40 -7.20
C TRP A 379 -12.69 -8.44 -6.14
N GLN A 380 -13.75 -7.68 -6.44
CA GLN A 380 -14.37 -6.84 -5.42
C GLN A 380 -15.30 -7.65 -4.52
N LYS A 381 -15.35 -7.30 -3.24
CA LYS A 381 -16.29 -7.86 -2.25
C LYS A 381 -17.73 -7.79 -2.79
N ASP A 382 -18.47 -8.88 -2.61
CA ASP A 382 -19.87 -9.01 -3.00
C ASP A 382 -20.13 -8.77 -4.50
N SER A 383 -19.12 -9.01 -5.34
CA SER A 383 -19.20 -8.85 -6.79
C SER A 383 -20.29 -9.72 -7.41
N PRO A 384 -21.18 -9.17 -8.25
CA PRO A 384 -22.17 -9.97 -8.97
C PRO A 384 -21.51 -10.94 -9.95
N ILE A 385 -20.30 -10.64 -10.43
CA ILE A 385 -19.56 -11.50 -11.37
C ILE A 385 -18.96 -12.71 -10.67
N SER A 386 -18.30 -12.52 -9.52
CA SER A 386 -17.74 -13.66 -8.78
C SER A 386 -18.80 -14.53 -8.12
N ALA A 387 -19.98 -13.97 -7.82
CA ALA A 387 -21.12 -14.72 -7.29
C ALA A 387 -21.59 -15.85 -8.24
N ILE A 388 -21.40 -15.70 -9.56
CA ILE A 388 -21.68 -16.74 -10.56
C ILE A 388 -20.88 -18.02 -10.25
N GLN A 389 -19.69 -17.89 -9.69
CA GLN A 389 -18.81 -19.00 -9.28
C GLN A 389 -18.86 -19.28 -7.77
N SER A 390 -19.83 -18.73 -7.04
CA SER A 390 -19.95 -18.85 -5.58
C SER A 390 -18.68 -18.41 -4.83
N TYR A 391 -18.00 -17.37 -5.35
CA TYR A 391 -16.77 -16.83 -4.77
C TYR A 391 -17.01 -15.42 -4.23
N ASN A 392 -16.37 -15.09 -3.12
CA ASN A 392 -16.28 -13.76 -2.56
C ASN A 392 -14.83 -13.52 -2.07
N SER A 393 -14.18 -12.51 -2.59
CA SER A 393 -12.83 -12.13 -2.18
C SER A 393 -12.80 -11.42 -0.82
N TYR A 394 -13.92 -10.87 -0.39
CA TYR A 394 -14.05 -9.94 0.74
C TYR A 394 -13.24 -8.63 0.59
N LEU A 395 -12.62 -8.39 -0.57
CA LEU A 395 -11.80 -7.21 -0.87
C LEU A 395 -12.68 -5.98 -1.10
N PRO A 396 -12.67 -4.97 -0.22
CA PRO A 396 -13.56 -3.82 -0.36
C PRO A 396 -13.31 -3.01 -1.63
N SER A 397 -12.03 -2.77 -1.96
CA SER A 397 -11.63 -1.87 -3.05
C SER A 397 -10.67 -2.53 -4.03
N VAL A 398 -10.76 -2.16 -5.30
CA VAL A 398 -9.79 -2.53 -6.35
C VAL A 398 -9.27 -1.27 -7.05
N MET A 399 -8.05 -1.33 -7.57
CA MET A 399 -7.47 -0.26 -8.39
C MET A 399 -8.12 -0.26 -9.77
N ASP A 400 -8.64 0.90 -10.23
CA ASP A 400 -9.38 1.04 -11.50
C ASP A 400 -8.44 1.18 -12.70
N PHE A 401 -7.76 0.08 -13.05
CA PHE A 401 -6.88 0.03 -14.22
C PHE A 401 -7.65 0.25 -15.52
N THR A 402 -8.93 -0.11 -15.58
CA THR A 402 -9.72 0.07 -16.80
C THR A 402 -10.02 1.54 -17.08
N LEU A 403 -10.22 2.37 -16.05
CA LEU A 403 -10.33 3.82 -16.20
C LEU A 403 -8.97 4.44 -16.55
N HIS A 404 -7.88 3.96 -15.94
CA HIS A 404 -6.52 4.36 -16.32
C HIS A 404 -6.26 4.10 -17.82
N ASP A 405 -6.65 2.92 -18.31
CA ASP A 405 -6.50 2.58 -19.74
C ASP A 405 -7.34 3.48 -20.64
N ALA A 406 -8.58 3.81 -20.21
CA ALA A 406 -9.45 4.72 -20.94
C ALA A 406 -8.85 6.14 -21.04
N PHE A 407 -8.08 6.57 -20.05
CA PHE A 407 -7.32 7.83 -20.13
C PHE A 407 -6.13 7.76 -21.09
N GLY A 408 -5.45 6.65 -21.20
CA GLY A 408 -4.29 6.31 -22.02
C GLY A 408 -3.79 7.40 -22.97
N ASN A 409 -4.44 7.54 -24.14
CA ASN A 409 -4.12 8.57 -25.14
C ASN A 409 -5.32 9.50 -25.47
N VAL A 410 -6.41 9.41 -24.70
CA VAL A 410 -7.70 10.06 -25.04
C VAL A 410 -7.58 11.58 -25.23
N PHE A 411 -6.74 12.25 -24.43
CA PHE A 411 -6.60 13.72 -24.53
C PHE A 411 -5.74 14.19 -25.71
N ASN A 412 -5.11 13.27 -26.46
CA ASN A 412 -4.46 13.55 -27.75
C ASN A 412 -5.43 13.35 -28.95
N GLU A 413 -6.61 12.81 -28.71
CA GLU A 413 -7.62 12.53 -29.73
C GLU A 413 -8.55 13.74 -29.90
N ASP A 414 -8.19 14.68 -30.77
CA ASP A 414 -8.91 15.93 -30.96
C ASP A 414 -10.29 15.76 -31.57
N ASN A 415 -10.46 14.73 -32.40
CA ASN A 415 -11.70 14.44 -33.12
C ASN A 415 -12.41 13.25 -32.47
N ALA A 416 -13.70 13.40 -32.24
CA ALA A 416 -14.56 12.30 -31.85
C ALA A 416 -14.82 11.37 -33.05
N SER A 417 -14.73 10.08 -32.79
CA SER A 417 -15.22 9.05 -33.71
C SER A 417 -16.07 8.04 -32.93
N TRP A 418 -16.44 6.94 -33.57
CA TRP A 418 -17.15 5.86 -32.90
C TRP A 418 -16.35 5.26 -31.72
N ASN A 419 -15.00 5.24 -31.84
CA ASN A 419 -14.11 4.62 -30.86
C ASN A 419 -13.01 5.57 -30.34
N ASP A 420 -13.06 6.88 -30.65
CA ASP A 420 -12.01 7.82 -30.28
C ASP A 420 -12.57 9.03 -29.51
N GLY A 421 -11.72 9.62 -28.68
CA GLY A 421 -12.07 10.76 -27.86
C GLY A 421 -12.85 10.37 -26.60
N MET A 422 -13.65 11.28 -26.09
CA MET A 422 -14.31 11.14 -24.79
C MET A 422 -15.32 9.98 -24.71
N ILE A 423 -15.66 9.35 -25.83
CA ILE A 423 -16.50 8.14 -25.81
C ILE A 423 -15.83 6.99 -25.04
N LYS A 424 -14.50 6.89 -25.08
CA LYS A 424 -13.76 5.86 -24.32
C LYS A 424 -13.99 5.99 -22.81
N VAL A 425 -13.98 7.21 -22.30
CA VAL A 425 -14.25 7.50 -20.88
C VAL A 425 -15.72 7.26 -20.54
N TYR A 426 -16.62 7.68 -21.43
CA TYR A 426 -18.05 7.42 -21.29
C TYR A 426 -18.34 5.91 -21.22
N ASP A 427 -17.81 5.12 -22.15
CA ASP A 427 -18.03 3.68 -22.25
C ASP A 427 -17.48 2.95 -21.03
N ASN A 428 -16.37 3.42 -20.43
CA ASN A 428 -15.88 2.85 -19.18
C ASN A 428 -16.95 2.93 -18.08
N PHE A 429 -17.58 4.08 -17.88
CA PHE A 429 -18.60 4.25 -16.85
C PHE A 429 -19.90 3.51 -17.13
N THR A 430 -20.22 3.18 -18.39
CA THR A 430 -21.42 2.37 -18.72
C THR A 430 -21.38 0.97 -18.11
N ASN A 431 -20.21 0.51 -17.72
CA ASN A 431 -19.98 -0.79 -17.09
C ASN A 431 -19.97 -0.75 -15.54
N ASP A 432 -20.29 0.39 -14.94
CA ASP A 432 -20.31 0.52 -13.47
C ASP A 432 -21.26 -0.47 -12.79
N PHE A 433 -22.26 -0.99 -13.48
CA PHE A 433 -23.18 -2.03 -12.99
C PHE A 433 -22.50 -3.38 -12.68
N LEU A 434 -21.28 -3.60 -13.17
CA LEU A 434 -20.50 -4.81 -12.91
C LEU A 434 -19.92 -4.82 -11.49
N TYR A 435 -19.79 -3.66 -10.85
CA TYR A 435 -19.19 -3.52 -9.53
C TYR A 435 -20.25 -3.53 -8.43
N ALA A 436 -19.93 -4.16 -7.31
CA ALA A 436 -20.78 -4.11 -6.13
C ALA A 436 -20.81 -2.71 -5.50
N ASN A 437 -19.67 -2.00 -5.55
CA ASN A 437 -19.53 -0.65 -5.01
C ASN A 437 -18.50 0.16 -5.81
N THR A 438 -18.99 1.10 -6.62
CA THR A 438 -18.13 1.96 -7.44
C THR A 438 -17.44 3.07 -6.63
N ASP A 439 -17.97 3.46 -5.47
CA ASP A 439 -17.33 4.44 -4.60
C ASP A 439 -16.02 3.89 -3.97
N ASN A 440 -15.84 2.58 -3.98
CA ASN A 440 -14.62 1.89 -3.52
C ASN A 440 -13.64 1.52 -4.66
N LEU A 441 -13.76 2.11 -5.83
CA LEU A 441 -12.73 1.97 -6.88
C LEU A 441 -11.65 3.02 -6.68
N LEU A 442 -10.38 2.61 -6.60
CA LEU A 442 -9.25 3.56 -6.55
C LEU A 442 -8.95 4.05 -7.96
N THR A 443 -9.29 5.31 -8.25
CA THR A 443 -9.14 5.91 -9.57
C THR A 443 -7.83 6.70 -9.68
N PHE A 444 -7.13 6.56 -10.79
CA PHE A 444 -5.83 7.21 -11.00
C PHE A 444 -5.53 7.44 -12.48
N VAL A 445 -4.66 8.39 -12.78
CA VAL A 445 -4.13 8.62 -14.13
C VAL A 445 -2.75 8.01 -14.32
N GLU A 446 -1.99 7.89 -13.24
CA GLU A 446 -0.64 7.31 -13.20
C GLU A 446 -0.33 6.78 -11.79
N ASN A 447 0.63 5.87 -11.73
CA ASN A 447 1.21 5.37 -10.49
C ASN A 447 2.72 5.09 -10.67
N HIS A 448 3.35 4.45 -9.67
CA HIS A 448 4.78 4.15 -9.68
C HIS A 448 5.20 3.03 -10.65
N ASP A 449 4.25 2.37 -11.32
CA ASP A 449 4.48 1.28 -12.29
C ASP A 449 4.06 1.65 -13.71
N THR A 450 3.33 2.75 -13.89
CA THR A 450 2.87 3.23 -15.19
C THR A 450 3.69 4.42 -15.70
N GLY A 451 3.61 4.70 -16.99
CA GLY A 451 4.21 5.92 -17.57
C GLY A 451 3.62 7.19 -16.94
N ARG A 452 4.46 8.21 -16.73
CA ARG A 452 3.98 9.49 -16.21
C ARG A 452 3.03 10.16 -17.20
N PHE A 453 1.89 10.66 -16.72
CA PHE A 453 0.90 11.40 -17.50
C PHE A 453 1.55 12.56 -18.27
N ASN A 454 2.37 13.34 -17.61
CA ASN A 454 3.01 14.50 -18.21
C ASN A 454 4.02 14.13 -19.31
N HIS A 455 4.60 12.92 -19.31
CA HIS A 455 5.37 12.42 -20.43
C HIS A 455 4.48 12.10 -21.63
N ILE A 456 3.39 11.34 -21.42
CA ILE A 456 2.45 10.92 -22.49
C ILE A 456 1.84 12.14 -23.17
N TYR A 457 1.52 13.16 -22.40
CA TYR A 457 0.86 14.37 -22.86
C TYR A 457 1.79 15.59 -23.02
N LYS A 458 3.11 15.38 -23.00
CA LYS A 458 4.15 16.39 -23.28
C LYS A 458 4.03 17.66 -22.45
N ASN A 459 3.75 17.50 -21.16
CA ASN A 459 3.54 18.58 -20.18
C ASN A 459 2.43 19.57 -20.60
N ASP A 460 1.45 19.13 -21.36
CA ASP A 460 0.32 19.98 -21.74
C ASP A 460 -0.58 20.21 -20.53
N PHE A 461 -0.50 21.39 -19.96
CA PHE A 461 -1.26 21.77 -18.77
C PHE A 461 -2.77 21.68 -18.95
N LYS A 462 -3.32 21.97 -20.14
CA LYS A 462 -4.77 21.84 -20.40
C LYS A 462 -5.22 20.37 -20.34
N LYS A 463 -4.43 19.46 -20.88
CA LYS A 463 -4.70 18.02 -20.80
C LYS A 463 -4.60 17.50 -19.38
N TYR A 464 -3.62 17.98 -18.62
CA TYR A 464 -3.51 17.70 -17.19
C TYR A 464 -4.76 18.17 -16.42
N GLN A 465 -5.26 19.40 -16.71
CA GLN A 465 -6.48 19.90 -16.10
C GLN A 465 -7.69 19.00 -16.38
N MET A 466 -7.84 18.49 -17.60
CA MET A 466 -8.94 17.58 -17.96
C MET A 466 -8.85 16.26 -17.18
N ALA A 467 -7.68 15.64 -17.11
CA ALA A 467 -7.46 14.38 -16.40
C ALA A 467 -7.71 14.53 -14.90
N MET A 468 -7.10 15.54 -14.27
CA MET A 468 -7.25 15.77 -12.84
C MET A 468 -8.68 16.16 -12.46
N THR A 469 -9.39 16.91 -13.32
CA THR A 469 -10.83 17.20 -13.13
C THR A 469 -11.64 15.90 -13.13
N LEU A 470 -11.38 15.00 -14.08
CA LEU A 470 -12.09 13.72 -14.15
C LEU A 470 -11.89 12.92 -12.86
N ILE A 471 -10.66 12.59 -12.48
CA ILE A 471 -10.45 11.75 -11.29
C ILE A 471 -10.93 12.41 -10.00
N ALA A 472 -10.91 13.73 -9.90
CA ALA A 472 -11.38 14.44 -8.71
C ALA A 472 -12.90 14.55 -8.62
N THR A 473 -13.66 14.32 -9.70
CA THR A 473 -15.11 14.58 -9.74
C THR A 473 -15.96 13.35 -10.10
N VAL A 474 -15.38 12.30 -10.67
CA VAL A 474 -16.09 11.04 -10.92
C VAL A 474 -16.24 10.21 -9.64
N ARG A 475 -16.83 9.03 -9.73
CA ARG A 475 -16.97 8.09 -8.64
C ARG A 475 -15.62 7.50 -8.22
N GLY A 476 -15.53 6.98 -6.99
CA GLY A 476 -14.37 6.28 -6.47
C GLY A 476 -13.45 7.13 -5.60
N ILE A 477 -12.31 6.57 -5.25
CA ILE A 477 -11.28 7.14 -4.38
C ILE A 477 -10.17 7.66 -5.29
N PRO A 478 -10.02 8.97 -5.49
CA PRO A 478 -9.00 9.51 -6.36
C PRO A 478 -7.60 9.35 -5.76
N GLN A 479 -6.64 8.94 -6.59
CA GLN A 479 -5.23 8.85 -6.26
C GLN A 479 -4.39 9.69 -7.22
N THR A 480 -3.45 10.45 -6.69
CA THR A 480 -2.39 11.12 -7.44
C THR A 480 -1.03 10.56 -7.05
N TYR A 481 -0.08 10.58 -7.97
CA TYR A 481 1.28 10.11 -7.76
C TYR A 481 2.21 11.31 -7.51
N TYR A 482 3.16 11.19 -6.56
CA TYR A 482 4.03 12.31 -6.18
C TYR A 482 4.67 12.98 -7.39
N GLY A 483 4.66 14.30 -7.39
CA GLY A 483 5.22 15.11 -8.45
C GLY A 483 4.30 15.35 -9.66
N SER A 484 3.16 14.65 -9.79
CA SER A 484 2.16 14.97 -10.82
C SER A 484 1.70 16.41 -10.71
N GLU A 485 1.50 16.87 -9.48
CA GLU A 485 1.03 18.20 -9.12
C GLU A 485 2.02 19.34 -9.39
N ILE A 486 3.23 19.02 -9.80
CA ILE A 486 4.27 19.97 -10.24
C ILE A 486 4.77 19.69 -11.65
N GLY A 487 4.07 18.83 -12.40
CA GLY A 487 4.37 18.54 -13.79
C GLY A 487 5.53 17.57 -14.02
N MET A 488 5.92 16.73 -13.04
CA MET A 488 6.96 15.71 -13.25
C MET A 488 6.55 14.75 -14.37
N ALA A 489 7.52 14.45 -15.23
CA ALA A 489 7.38 13.54 -16.36
C ALA A 489 8.33 12.35 -16.23
N GLY A 490 8.06 11.26 -16.95
CA GLY A 490 8.92 10.08 -16.99
C GLY A 490 8.38 9.03 -17.94
N ASP A 491 9.28 8.42 -18.68
CA ASP A 491 9.02 7.43 -19.72
C ASP A 491 9.23 6.02 -19.19
N LYS A 492 8.16 5.26 -19.00
CA LYS A 492 8.23 3.84 -18.58
C LYS A 492 9.06 2.99 -19.55
N GLY A 493 9.10 3.36 -20.83
CA GLY A 493 9.92 2.68 -21.83
C GLY A 493 11.43 2.75 -21.56
N LYS A 494 11.89 3.71 -20.73
CA LYS A 494 13.28 3.81 -20.28
C LYS A 494 13.54 3.07 -18.95
N GLY A 495 12.51 2.48 -18.37
CA GLY A 495 12.58 1.74 -17.13
C GLY A 495 12.02 2.51 -15.93
N ASP A 496 11.99 1.82 -14.78
CA ASP A 496 11.34 2.31 -13.56
C ASP A 496 12.01 3.57 -12.99
N ALA A 497 13.31 3.69 -13.09
CA ALA A 497 14.03 4.87 -12.59
C ALA A 497 13.54 6.18 -13.23
N ASP A 498 13.15 6.15 -14.52
CA ASP A 498 12.71 7.36 -15.24
C ASP A 498 11.35 7.85 -14.75
N ILE A 499 10.48 6.96 -14.30
CA ILE A 499 9.16 7.30 -13.72
C ILE A 499 9.22 7.52 -12.20
N ARG A 500 10.33 7.15 -11.53
CA ARG A 500 10.54 7.19 -10.08
C ARG A 500 11.66 8.17 -9.70
N GLN A 501 11.70 9.32 -10.36
CA GLN A 501 12.69 10.38 -10.13
C GLN A 501 12.51 11.06 -8.77
N ASP A 502 13.58 11.71 -8.27
CA ASP A 502 13.54 12.47 -7.03
C ASP A 502 12.60 13.66 -7.11
N PHE A 503 11.87 13.89 -6.02
CA PHE A 503 11.07 15.11 -5.87
C PHE A 503 12.00 16.32 -5.68
N PRO A 504 11.86 17.39 -6.49
CA PRO A 504 12.78 18.53 -6.44
C PRO A 504 12.71 19.27 -5.09
N GLY A 505 13.86 19.40 -4.44
CA GLY A 505 13.99 20.06 -3.12
C GLY A 505 13.99 19.07 -1.95
N GLY A 506 13.99 17.76 -2.23
CA GLY A 506 14.04 16.74 -1.19
C GLY A 506 15.42 16.56 -0.55
N TRP A 507 16.49 17.04 -1.17
CA TRP A 507 17.87 16.86 -0.69
C TRP A 507 18.59 18.17 -0.47
N ALA A 508 19.50 18.18 0.51
CA ALA A 508 20.39 19.31 0.73
C ALA A 508 21.23 19.58 -0.54
N GLY A 509 21.21 20.80 -1.02
CA GLY A 509 21.93 21.21 -2.23
C GLY A 509 21.12 21.14 -3.52
N ASP A 510 19.86 20.70 -3.49
CA ASP A 510 18.99 20.82 -4.64
C ASP A 510 18.81 22.29 -5.02
N THR A 511 18.94 22.59 -6.31
CA THR A 511 18.85 23.97 -6.84
C THR A 511 17.42 24.48 -6.92
N ASN A 512 16.44 23.59 -6.95
CA ASN A 512 15.01 23.87 -6.99
C ASN A 512 14.34 23.21 -5.79
N ASN A 513 13.42 23.92 -5.13
CA ASN A 513 12.66 23.39 -4.00
C ASN A 513 11.16 23.50 -4.26
N ALA A 514 10.59 22.43 -4.80
CA ALA A 514 9.17 22.39 -5.15
C ALA A 514 8.22 22.30 -3.95
N PHE A 515 8.71 22.09 -2.74
CA PHE A 515 7.88 22.13 -1.53
C PHE A 515 7.41 23.57 -1.19
N SER A 516 8.09 24.59 -1.68
CA SER A 516 7.73 25.99 -1.43
C SER A 516 7.32 26.72 -2.71
N GLU A 517 6.39 27.67 -2.60
CA GLU A 517 5.92 28.48 -3.72
C GLU A 517 7.06 29.28 -4.39
N SER A 518 7.93 29.88 -3.57
CA SER A 518 9.07 30.63 -4.07
C SER A 518 10.18 29.77 -4.68
N GLY A 519 10.21 28.48 -4.36
CA GLY A 519 11.19 27.52 -4.89
C GLY A 519 10.68 26.79 -6.13
N ARG A 520 9.38 26.81 -6.41
CA ARG A 520 8.79 26.28 -7.65
C ARG A 520 9.04 27.23 -8.82
N THR A 521 9.21 26.67 -10.01
CA THR A 521 9.15 27.43 -11.26
C THR A 521 7.72 27.95 -11.51
N GLU A 522 7.58 28.90 -12.43
CA GLU A 522 6.24 29.41 -12.83
C GLU A 522 5.35 28.26 -13.34
N GLU A 523 5.91 27.36 -14.13
CA GLU A 523 5.19 26.19 -14.64
C GLU A 523 4.77 25.24 -13.52
N GLN A 524 5.66 24.90 -12.60
CA GLN A 524 5.34 24.06 -11.44
C GLN A 524 4.25 24.71 -10.56
N ASN A 525 4.26 26.03 -10.39
CA ASN A 525 3.21 26.75 -9.66
C ASN A 525 1.86 26.64 -10.36
N LYS A 526 1.79 26.72 -11.69
CA LYS A 526 0.53 26.52 -12.44
C LYS A 526 -0.11 25.16 -12.13
N PHE A 527 0.69 24.08 -12.21
CA PHE A 527 0.22 22.72 -11.91
C PHE A 527 -0.23 22.62 -10.45
N PHE A 528 0.60 23.07 -9.51
CA PHE A 528 0.30 23.00 -8.09
C PHE A 528 -0.95 23.79 -7.70
N ASP A 529 -1.07 25.03 -8.14
CA ASP A 529 -2.18 25.92 -7.76
C ASP A 529 -3.53 25.39 -8.28
N PHE A 530 -3.55 24.86 -9.51
CA PHE A 530 -4.73 24.22 -10.07
C PHE A 530 -5.11 22.98 -9.24
N THR A 531 -4.13 22.10 -8.99
CA THR A 531 -4.36 20.84 -8.29
C THR A 531 -4.81 21.07 -6.86
N SER A 532 -4.10 21.96 -6.14
CA SER A 532 -4.46 22.36 -4.78
C SER A 532 -5.87 22.94 -4.70
N LYS A 533 -6.22 23.86 -5.60
CA LYS A 533 -7.56 24.45 -5.65
C LYS A 533 -8.65 23.39 -5.83
N LEU A 534 -8.44 22.45 -6.75
CA LEU A 534 -9.36 21.37 -7.05
C LEU A 534 -9.51 20.40 -5.86
N PHE A 535 -8.41 19.99 -5.24
CA PHE A 535 -8.43 19.05 -4.14
C PHE A 535 -8.98 19.67 -2.85
N GLN A 536 -8.63 20.93 -2.55
CA GLN A 536 -9.19 21.65 -1.41
C GLN A 536 -10.72 21.86 -1.56
N TRP A 537 -11.18 22.19 -2.78
CA TRP A 537 -12.61 22.26 -3.05
C TRP A 537 -13.30 20.90 -2.81
N ARG A 538 -12.72 19.82 -3.32
CA ARG A 538 -13.28 18.47 -3.20
C ARG A 538 -13.45 18.03 -1.75
N LYS A 539 -12.53 18.38 -0.84
CA LYS A 539 -12.59 18.00 0.60
C LYS A 539 -13.94 18.29 1.26
N GLY A 540 -14.59 19.38 0.89
CA GLY A 540 -15.87 19.79 1.47
C GLY A 540 -17.13 19.34 0.69
N LYS A 541 -16.98 18.49 -0.34
CA LYS A 541 -18.04 18.23 -1.30
C LYS A 541 -18.63 16.82 -1.23
N SER A 542 -19.57 16.62 -0.30
CA SER A 542 -20.25 15.32 -0.15
C SER A 542 -20.94 14.86 -1.45
N VAL A 543 -21.40 15.78 -2.28
CA VAL A 543 -22.00 15.49 -3.60
C VAL A 543 -20.99 14.82 -4.55
N ILE A 544 -19.71 15.12 -4.42
CA ILE A 544 -18.63 14.46 -5.19
C ILE A 544 -18.25 13.11 -4.55
N HIS A 545 -18.26 13.03 -3.23
CA HIS A 545 -17.81 11.84 -2.51
C HIS A 545 -18.75 10.64 -2.75
N SER A 546 -20.08 10.86 -2.64
CA SER A 546 -21.08 9.79 -2.68
C SER A 546 -22.38 10.18 -3.40
N GLY A 547 -22.38 11.30 -4.12
CA GLY A 547 -23.53 11.72 -4.91
C GLY A 547 -23.77 10.81 -6.11
N LYS A 548 -25.01 10.77 -6.58
CA LYS A 548 -25.38 10.08 -7.81
C LYS A 548 -24.72 10.74 -9.02
N MET A 549 -24.56 9.99 -10.08
CA MET A 549 -24.04 10.47 -11.36
C MET A 549 -25.10 10.31 -12.45
N THR A 550 -25.28 11.34 -13.25
CA THR A 550 -25.92 11.26 -14.57
C THR A 550 -24.92 11.75 -15.60
N HIS A 551 -24.65 10.98 -16.63
CA HIS A 551 -23.73 11.37 -17.69
C HIS A 551 -24.37 11.29 -19.06
N TYR A 552 -23.93 12.14 -19.96
CA TYR A 552 -24.48 12.27 -21.30
C TYR A 552 -23.48 11.75 -22.33
N ILE A 553 -23.96 11.04 -23.35
CA ILE A 553 -23.11 10.58 -24.47
C ILE A 553 -22.33 11.78 -25.02
N PRO A 554 -20.97 11.68 -25.13
CA PRO A 554 -20.18 12.78 -25.67
C PRO A 554 -20.63 13.19 -27.09
N GLU A 555 -20.75 14.47 -27.32
CA GLU A 555 -21.04 15.05 -28.64
C GLU A 555 -19.91 15.99 -29.05
N ASN A 556 -19.38 15.83 -30.26
CA ASN A 556 -18.28 16.66 -30.78
C ASN A 556 -17.05 16.69 -29.83
N ASN A 557 -16.76 15.56 -29.18
CA ASN A 557 -15.69 15.41 -28.18
C ASN A 557 -15.89 16.25 -26.91
N VAL A 558 -17.14 16.67 -26.62
CA VAL A 558 -17.50 17.31 -25.35
C VAL A 558 -18.25 16.29 -24.49
N TYR A 559 -17.73 16.05 -23.30
CA TYR A 559 -18.34 15.15 -22.33
C TYR A 559 -18.93 15.95 -21.19
N VAL A 560 -20.22 15.68 -20.86
CA VAL A 560 -20.97 16.36 -19.80
C VAL A 560 -21.50 15.31 -18.82
N TYR A 561 -21.29 15.54 -17.55
CA TYR A 561 -21.91 14.75 -16.50
C TYR A 561 -22.25 15.61 -15.28
N PHE A 562 -23.13 15.06 -14.45
CA PHE A 562 -23.60 15.69 -13.22
C PHE A 562 -23.31 14.78 -12.03
N ARG A 563 -22.86 15.39 -10.93
CA ARG A 563 -22.88 14.78 -9.61
C ARG A 563 -23.96 15.48 -8.80
N TYR A 564 -24.84 14.74 -8.15
CA TYR A 564 -25.93 15.35 -7.40
C TYR A 564 -26.37 14.51 -6.20
N ASN A 565 -26.87 15.20 -5.20
CA ASN A 565 -27.56 14.66 -4.04
C ASN A 565 -28.76 15.56 -3.71
N ASP A 566 -29.42 15.35 -2.57
CA ASP A 566 -30.60 16.12 -2.17
C ASP A 566 -30.32 17.62 -1.90
N LYS A 567 -29.06 18.03 -1.78
CA LYS A 567 -28.63 19.37 -1.38
C LYS A 567 -27.89 20.13 -2.46
N GLU A 568 -27.11 19.45 -3.26
CA GLU A 568 -26.16 20.04 -4.20
C GLU A 568 -26.21 19.34 -5.56
N THR A 569 -25.95 20.11 -6.61
CA THR A 569 -25.72 19.60 -7.97
C THR A 569 -24.48 20.26 -8.54
N VAL A 570 -23.57 19.45 -9.06
CA VAL A 570 -22.37 19.90 -9.76
C VAL A 570 -22.43 19.40 -11.19
N MET A 571 -22.29 20.31 -12.16
CA MET A 571 -22.15 20.01 -13.58
C MET A 571 -20.67 20.06 -13.95
N VAL A 572 -20.18 19.02 -14.60
CA VAL A 572 -18.80 18.96 -15.11
C VAL A 572 -18.84 18.83 -16.63
N VAL A 573 -18.06 19.67 -17.30
CA VAL A 573 -17.94 19.68 -18.76
C VAL A 573 -16.47 19.55 -19.13
N ILE A 574 -16.14 18.60 -19.97
CA ILE A 574 -14.81 18.41 -20.56
C ILE A 574 -14.91 18.63 -22.07
N ASN A 575 -14.28 19.67 -22.59
CA ASN A 575 -14.10 19.86 -24.02
C ASN A 575 -12.75 19.30 -24.45
N ASN A 576 -12.73 18.09 -24.98
CA ASN A 576 -11.50 17.45 -25.48
C ASN A 576 -11.22 17.74 -26.97
N ALA A 577 -12.05 18.52 -27.65
CA ALA A 577 -11.74 19.00 -29.01
C ALA A 577 -10.60 20.05 -28.94
N ALA A 578 -9.87 20.22 -30.04
CA ALA A 578 -8.87 21.29 -30.16
C ALA A 578 -9.51 22.69 -30.22
N GLU A 579 -10.78 22.78 -30.68
CA GLU A 579 -11.49 24.00 -30.92
C GLU A 579 -12.50 24.33 -29.82
N THR A 580 -12.89 25.59 -29.72
CA THR A 580 -14.04 26.03 -28.91
C THR A 580 -15.31 25.31 -29.39
N LYS A 581 -16.05 24.73 -28.45
CA LYS A 581 -17.37 24.11 -28.73
C LYS A 581 -18.46 24.85 -27.99
N THR A 582 -19.58 25.06 -28.71
CA THR A 582 -20.81 25.61 -28.15
C THR A 582 -21.87 24.52 -28.18
N PHE A 583 -22.51 24.28 -27.04
CA PHE A 583 -23.53 23.27 -26.89
C PHE A 583 -24.77 23.85 -26.20
N LYS A 584 -25.94 23.36 -26.61
CA LYS A 584 -27.23 23.82 -26.07
C LYS A 584 -27.54 23.14 -24.74
N THR A 585 -27.97 23.91 -23.76
CA THR A 585 -28.28 23.44 -22.42
C THR A 585 -29.62 22.68 -22.33
N ASN A 586 -30.51 22.85 -23.31
CA ASN A 586 -31.81 22.16 -23.35
C ASN A 586 -31.69 20.63 -23.31
N ARG A 587 -30.57 20.07 -23.78
CA ARG A 587 -30.26 18.64 -23.68
C ARG A 587 -30.16 18.14 -22.23
N PHE A 588 -29.79 19.02 -21.31
CA PHE A 588 -29.50 18.69 -19.92
C PHE A 588 -30.65 19.03 -18.95
N GLN A 589 -31.86 19.29 -19.46
CA GLN A 589 -33.02 19.71 -18.65
C GLN A 589 -33.36 18.74 -17.52
N GLU A 590 -33.07 17.47 -17.67
CA GLU A 590 -33.23 16.48 -16.62
C GLU A 590 -32.52 16.91 -15.32
N ASN A 591 -31.30 17.44 -15.42
CA ASN A 591 -30.47 17.84 -14.30
C ASN A 591 -30.51 19.35 -14.00
N ILE A 592 -30.80 20.22 -14.98
CA ILE A 592 -30.68 21.68 -14.81
C ILE A 592 -31.99 22.45 -14.72
N LYS A 593 -33.17 21.83 -14.95
CA LYS A 593 -34.48 22.53 -15.04
C LYS A 593 -34.80 23.44 -13.85
N ASN A 594 -34.23 23.18 -12.68
CA ASN A 594 -34.47 23.94 -11.47
C ASN A 594 -33.42 25.04 -11.21
N PHE A 595 -32.42 25.17 -12.10
CA PHE A 595 -31.30 26.08 -11.95
C PHE A 595 -31.24 27.09 -13.08
N LYS A 596 -30.81 28.31 -12.77
CA LYS A 596 -30.67 29.39 -13.78
C LYS A 596 -29.22 29.65 -14.12
N SER A 597 -28.32 29.36 -13.20
CA SER A 597 -26.88 29.59 -13.33
C SER A 597 -26.10 28.60 -12.52
N GLY A 598 -24.81 28.56 -12.74
CA GLY A 598 -23.83 27.86 -11.89
C GLY A 598 -22.63 28.75 -11.64
N LYS A 599 -21.92 28.50 -10.54
CA LYS A 599 -20.66 29.15 -10.21
C LYS A 599 -19.50 28.24 -10.59
N ASP A 600 -18.64 28.69 -11.48
CA ASP A 600 -17.43 27.93 -11.84
C ASP A 600 -16.46 27.85 -10.66
N VAL A 601 -16.11 26.65 -10.26
CA VAL A 601 -15.21 26.33 -9.15
C VAL A 601 -13.80 26.88 -9.38
N LEU A 602 -13.33 26.83 -10.62
CA LEU A 602 -11.95 27.22 -10.95
C LEU A 602 -11.76 28.73 -11.05
N THR A 603 -12.74 29.44 -11.58
CA THR A 603 -12.63 30.89 -11.82
C THR A 603 -13.47 31.74 -10.87
N GLY A 604 -14.46 31.13 -10.20
CA GLY A 604 -15.44 31.83 -9.37
C GLY A 604 -16.50 32.59 -10.15
N LYS A 605 -16.48 32.55 -11.49
CA LYS A 605 -17.43 33.26 -12.36
C LYS A 605 -18.78 32.58 -12.41
N ALA A 606 -19.83 33.38 -12.54
CA ALA A 606 -21.17 32.86 -12.81
C ALA A 606 -21.32 32.52 -14.30
N VAL A 607 -21.99 31.39 -14.59
CA VAL A 607 -22.32 30.93 -15.95
C VAL A 607 -23.82 30.75 -16.04
N ASP A 608 -24.45 31.37 -17.05
CA ASP A 608 -25.90 31.25 -17.34
C ASP A 608 -26.18 29.90 -18.01
N LEU A 609 -27.22 29.21 -17.56
CA LEU A 609 -27.64 27.90 -18.07
C LEU A 609 -28.83 27.96 -19.04
N LYS A 610 -29.33 29.16 -19.42
CA LYS A 610 -30.61 29.27 -20.14
C LYS A 610 -30.58 28.79 -21.58
N ASN A 611 -29.51 29.00 -22.33
CA ASN A 611 -29.48 28.76 -23.76
C ASN A 611 -28.35 27.83 -24.20
N GLU A 612 -27.14 28.32 -24.11
CA GLU A 612 -25.94 27.63 -24.57
C GLU A 612 -24.74 27.98 -23.72
N ILE A 613 -23.76 27.08 -23.70
CA ILE A 613 -22.46 27.28 -23.07
C ILE A 613 -21.39 27.10 -24.14
N SER A 614 -20.44 28.04 -24.20
CA SER A 614 -19.24 27.94 -25.01
C SER A 614 -18.05 27.64 -24.12
N LEU A 615 -17.23 26.67 -24.53
CA LEU A 615 -16.04 26.24 -23.79
C LEU A 615 -14.88 26.10 -24.77
N ASP A 616 -13.75 26.71 -24.43
CA ASP A 616 -12.53 26.67 -25.24
C ASP A 616 -12.04 25.24 -25.48
N GLY A 617 -11.26 25.04 -26.53
CA GLY A 617 -10.64 23.76 -26.81
C GLY A 617 -9.68 23.31 -25.72
N LYS A 618 -9.66 22.02 -25.43
CA LYS A 618 -8.85 21.40 -24.35
C LYS A 618 -9.06 22.13 -23.03
N SER A 619 -10.29 22.17 -22.55
CA SER A 619 -10.60 22.86 -21.30
C SER A 619 -11.71 22.18 -20.50
N VAL A 620 -11.87 22.62 -19.28
CA VAL A 620 -12.83 22.08 -18.31
C VAL A 620 -13.70 23.19 -17.71
N LEU A 621 -14.91 22.82 -17.30
CA LEU A 621 -15.81 23.68 -16.55
C LEU A 621 -16.45 22.86 -15.42
N ILE A 622 -16.35 23.33 -14.19
CA ILE A 622 -16.95 22.70 -13.01
C ILE A 622 -17.92 23.72 -12.40
N LEU A 623 -19.21 23.48 -12.52
CA LEU A 623 -20.24 24.40 -12.05
C LEU A 623 -20.96 23.86 -10.82
N GLU A 624 -20.91 24.60 -9.73
CA GLU A 624 -21.86 24.44 -8.63
C GLU A 624 -23.16 25.12 -9.05
N LEU A 625 -24.25 24.37 -9.22
CA LEU A 625 -25.53 24.90 -9.71
C LEU A 625 -26.32 25.58 -8.60
N ASN A 626 -26.95 26.75 -8.94
CA ASN A 626 -27.66 27.63 -8.02
C ASN A 626 -29.08 27.93 -8.50
#